data_564f3ce2b4000d6eff1f81e4e3e5c58f
#
_entry.id   564f3ce2b4000d6eff1f81e4e3e5c58f
#
_cell.length_a   1.000
_cell.length_b   1.000
_cell.length_c   1.000
_cell.angle_alpha   90.00
_cell.angle_beta   90.00
_cell.angle_gamma   90.00
#
_symmetry.space_group_name_H-M   'P 1'
#
loop_
_entity.id
_entity.type
_entity.pdbx_description
1 polymer ?
#
loop_
_entity_poly.entity_id
_entity_poly.type
_entity_poly.pdbx_seq_one_letter_code
_entity_poly.pdbx_strand_id
1 'polypeptide(L)'
;LLNKEGFQLSVLDLLAHDEDELSKYRSLHREWKQVQQDLEQLVALAEKNKADEDYIRFQLEQLEDAHLATGEQEADTLSHAEEIKAGLFRAGQAMNSDEGGLLSVLKECLNTMAGLQKVYPAAGELAERLESSYIELKDISQEISGKEEEIEFNPGRLEEVNGRLNLIYTLQQKHRVSTVDELLALADDYAAKLSNITSSDEQIETLKARSEALYNKVKRQAAVLTGLRTAAAREVEKQMAARLIPLGMPNVRFQVEIGIRKEPGAHGADTVNFLFSANKNGALQNISSVASGGEIARVMLSVKAMIAGAVKLPTIVFDEIDTGVSGEIADRMADIMQEMGDSDRQVISITHLPQIAARGRAHYKVYKQDNETETNSHIRRLTDEERVGEIAHMLSGATLTDAALNNAKALLGIV
;
A
#
# COMPACT_ATOMS: atom_id res chain seq x y z
N LEU A 1 -18.64 -2.19 27.75
CA LEU A 1 -19.06 -2.00 26.35
C LEU A 1 -19.29 -0.51 26.04
N LEU A 2 -20.10 0.22 26.84
CA LEU A 2 -20.38 1.64 26.62
C LEU A 2 -19.16 2.55 26.62
N ASN A 3 -18.06 2.12 27.22
CA ASN A 3 -16.80 2.90 27.30
C ASN A 3 -15.94 2.82 26.03
N LYS A 4 -16.33 2.03 25.05
CA LYS A 4 -15.60 1.92 23.78
C LYS A 4 -16.24 2.87 22.77
N GLU A 5 -15.49 3.88 22.32
CA GLU A 5 -15.91 4.83 21.30
C GLU A 5 -16.49 4.13 20.05
N GLY A 6 -15.87 3.06 19.60
CA GLY A 6 -16.36 2.27 18.48
C GLY A 6 -17.73 1.61 18.72
N PHE A 7 -18.10 1.29 19.97
CA PHE A 7 -19.42 0.74 20.28
C PHE A 7 -20.52 1.80 20.16
N GLN A 8 -20.30 3.00 20.70
CA GLN A 8 -21.28 4.07 20.63
C GLN A 8 -21.56 4.50 19.18
N LEU A 9 -20.50 4.59 18.37
CA LEU A 9 -20.60 4.83 16.93
C LEU A 9 -21.38 3.73 16.22
N SER A 10 -21.08 2.45 16.51
CA SER A 10 -21.78 1.33 15.87
C SER A 10 -23.26 1.25 16.26
N VAL A 11 -23.60 1.63 17.48
CA VAL A 11 -25.01 1.74 17.90
C VAL A 11 -25.74 2.83 17.10
N LEU A 12 -25.06 3.94 16.89
CA LEU A 12 -25.64 5.05 16.14
C LEU A 12 -25.80 4.71 14.65
N ASP A 13 -24.79 4.10 14.02
CA ASP A 13 -24.85 3.61 12.62
C ASP A 13 -26.02 2.65 12.42
N LEU A 14 -26.18 1.73 13.37
CA LEU A 14 -27.22 0.72 13.34
C LEU A 14 -28.63 1.32 13.40
N LEU A 15 -28.80 2.40 14.18
CA LEU A 15 -30.07 3.11 14.31
C LEU A 15 -30.28 4.14 13.18
N ALA A 16 -29.21 4.57 12.54
CA ALA A 16 -29.25 5.43 11.36
C ALA A 16 -29.64 4.66 10.09
N HIS A 17 -29.55 3.31 10.10
CA HIS A 17 -29.72 2.44 8.93
C HIS A 17 -28.83 2.89 7.76
N ASP A 18 -27.57 3.26 8.05
CA ASP A 18 -26.64 3.84 7.10
C ASP A 18 -25.66 2.83 6.46
N GLU A 19 -25.95 1.54 6.55
CA GLU A 19 -25.07 0.44 6.13
C GLU A 19 -24.57 0.59 4.70
N ASP A 20 -25.46 1.00 3.77
CA ASP A 20 -25.10 1.23 2.37
C ASP A 20 -24.13 2.41 2.20
N GLU A 21 -24.41 3.52 2.87
CA GLU A 21 -23.57 4.73 2.80
C GLU A 21 -22.23 4.52 3.51
N LEU A 22 -22.22 3.77 4.60
CA LEU A 22 -21.03 3.36 5.31
C LEU A 22 -20.17 2.40 4.46
N SER A 23 -20.80 1.48 3.73
CA SER A 23 -20.10 0.58 2.80
C SER A 23 -19.44 1.37 1.66
N LYS A 24 -20.15 2.33 1.04
CA LYS A 24 -19.59 3.23 0.02
C LYS A 24 -18.42 4.04 0.58
N TYR A 25 -18.57 4.58 1.78
CA TYR A 25 -17.51 5.32 2.45
C TYR A 25 -16.25 4.46 2.66
N ARG A 26 -16.43 3.25 3.19
CA ARG A 26 -15.31 2.30 3.45
C ARG A 26 -14.56 1.93 2.17
N SER A 27 -15.28 1.77 1.07
CA SER A 27 -14.66 1.50 -0.24
C SER A 27 -13.79 2.67 -0.69
N LEU A 28 -14.34 3.89 -0.67
CA LEU A 28 -13.62 5.12 -1.04
C LEU A 28 -12.41 5.38 -0.13
N HIS A 29 -12.58 5.20 1.17
CA HIS A 29 -11.50 5.39 2.15
C HIS A 29 -10.36 4.39 1.95
N ARG A 30 -10.67 3.13 1.63
CA ARG A 30 -9.67 2.10 1.33
C ARG A 30 -8.90 2.43 0.06
N GLU A 31 -9.61 2.84 -1.01
CA GLU A 31 -8.98 3.24 -2.27
C GLU A 31 -8.07 4.46 -2.07
N TRP A 32 -8.51 5.47 -1.33
CA TRP A 32 -7.71 6.64 -1.01
C TRP A 32 -6.44 6.26 -0.22
N LYS A 33 -6.57 5.41 0.81
CA LYS A 33 -5.42 4.96 1.61
C LYS A 33 -4.42 4.16 0.78
N GLN A 34 -4.89 3.34 -0.15
CA GLN A 34 -4.01 2.60 -1.07
C GLN A 34 -3.21 3.57 -1.95
N VAL A 35 -3.88 4.55 -2.56
CA VAL A 35 -3.20 5.56 -3.39
C VAL A 35 -2.21 6.40 -2.58
N GLN A 36 -2.51 6.72 -1.32
CA GLN A 36 -1.56 7.38 -0.43
C GLN A 36 -0.30 6.54 -0.18
N GLN A 37 -0.47 5.25 0.09
CA GLN A 37 0.67 4.35 0.30
C GLN A 37 1.52 4.20 -0.97
N ASP A 38 0.87 4.04 -2.12
CA ASP A 38 1.56 3.96 -3.42
C ASP A 38 2.36 5.25 -3.70
N LEU A 39 1.77 6.41 -3.40
CA LEU A 39 2.42 7.72 -3.53
C LEU A 39 3.64 7.84 -2.59
N GLU A 40 3.50 7.49 -1.32
CA GLU A 40 4.59 7.54 -0.34
C GLU A 40 5.77 6.65 -0.76
N GLN A 41 5.48 5.43 -1.25
CA GLN A 41 6.50 4.51 -1.74
C GLN A 41 7.22 5.05 -2.98
N LEU A 42 6.46 5.61 -3.93
CA LEU A 42 7.04 6.16 -5.16
C LEU A 42 7.87 7.41 -4.87
N VAL A 43 7.42 8.31 -3.98
CA VAL A 43 8.18 9.49 -3.56
C VAL A 43 9.49 9.07 -2.88
N ALA A 44 9.47 8.13 -1.95
CA ALA A 44 10.66 7.64 -1.27
C ALA A 44 11.67 7.00 -2.25
N LEU A 45 11.17 6.28 -3.27
CA LEU A 45 12.02 5.71 -4.32
C LEU A 45 12.60 6.81 -5.21
N ALA A 46 11.79 7.79 -5.62
CA ALA A 46 12.22 8.92 -6.45
C ALA A 46 13.26 9.79 -5.73
N GLU A 47 13.09 10.08 -4.44
CA GLU A 47 14.08 10.82 -3.64
C GLU A 47 15.44 10.11 -3.58
N LYS A 48 15.42 8.77 -3.42
CA LYS A 48 16.64 7.97 -3.45
C LYS A 48 17.33 8.03 -4.82
N ASN A 49 16.57 7.95 -5.90
CA ASN A 49 17.10 8.00 -7.28
C ASN A 49 17.58 9.41 -7.65
N LYS A 50 16.95 10.46 -7.13
CA LYS A 50 17.30 11.86 -7.40
C LYS A 50 18.65 12.25 -6.80
N ALA A 51 19.07 11.63 -5.71
CA ALA A 51 20.41 11.85 -5.13
C ALA A 51 21.54 11.48 -6.12
N ASP A 52 21.28 10.55 -7.03
CA ASP A 52 22.25 10.10 -8.04
C ASP A 52 22.03 10.77 -9.42
N GLU A 53 20.95 11.53 -9.61
CA GLU A 53 20.57 12.10 -10.91
C GLU A 53 21.66 12.98 -11.52
N ASP A 54 22.19 13.95 -10.75
CA ASP A 54 23.21 14.87 -11.22
C ASP A 54 24.50 14.12 -11.60
N TYR A 55 24.86 13.10 -10.81
CA TYR A 55 26.01 12.25 -11.11
C TYR A 55 25.79 11.46 -12.40
N ILE A 56 24.64 10.81 -12.55
CA ILE A 56 24.30 9.99 -13.73
C ILE A 56 24.27 10.89 -15.00
N ARG A 57 23.65 12.07 -14.91
CA ARG A 57 23.59 13.06 -15.99
C ARG A 57 24.99 13.47 -16.43
N PHE A 58 25.83 13.83 -15.47
CA PHE A 58 27.22 14.20 -15.76
C PHE A 58 28.02 13.05 -16.41
N GLN A 59 27.83 11.81 -15.95
CA GLN A 59 28.49 10.67 -16.54
C GLN A 59 28.00 10.39 -17.98
N LEU A 60 26.71 10.50 -18.23
CA LEU A 60 26.13 10.32 -19.56
C LEU A 60 26.65 11.39 -20.53
N GLU A 61 26.66 12.66 -20.13
CA GLU A 61 27.14 13.79 -20.93
C GLU A 61 28.59 13.59 -21.32
N GLN A 62 29.45 13.13 -20.42
CA GLN A 62 30.85 12.79 -20.73
C GLN A 62 31.01 11.65 -21.76
N LEU A 63 30.13 10.64 -21.70
CA LEU A 63 30.16 9.53 -22.66
C LEU A 63 29.62 9.95 -24.03
N GLU A 64 28.60 10.79 -24.08
CA GLU A 64 28.04 11.34 -25.33
C GLU A 64 29.04 12.27 -26.03
N ASP A 65 29.67 13.16 -25.29
CA ASP A 65 30.68 14.12 -25.81
C ASP A 65 31.91 13.41 -26.36
N ALA A 66 32.24 12.23 -25.88
CA ALA A 66 33.35 11.42 -26.36
C ALA A 66 33.11 10.83 -27.77
N HIS A 67 31.90 10.97 -28.33
CA HIS A 67 31.54 10.47 -29.68
C HIS A 67 31.97 9.04 -29.92
N LEU A 68 31.61 8.11 -29.03
CA LEU A 68 32.04 6.70 -29.00
C LEU A 68 31.63 5.88 -30.23
N ALA A 69 30.76 6.41 -31.12
CA ALA A 69 30.20 5.67 -32.25
C ALA A 69 31.19 5.32 -33.39
N THR A 70 32.43 5.80 -33.34
CA THR A 70 33.42 5.61 -34.41
C THR A 70 34.37 4.44 -34.23
N GLY A 71 34.22 3.64 -33.22
CA GLY A 71 34.86 2.33 -33.04
C GLY A 71 36.41 2.33 -32.91
N GLU A 72 36.94 1.31 -32.26
CA GLU A 72 38.40 1.11 -32.08
C GLU A 72 39.15 0.95 -33.41
N GLN A 73 38.51 0.39 -34.46
CA GLN A 73 39.14 0.15 -35.76
C GLN A 73 39.56 1.43 -36.47
N GLU A 74 38.76 2.49 -36.41
CA GLU A 74 39.13 3.79 -36.98
C GLU A 74 40.27 4.46 -36.19
N ALA A 75 40.26 4.27 -34.87
CA ALA A 75 41.31 4.75 -33.98
C ALA A 75 42.65 4.07 -34.24
N ASP A 76 42.67 2.77 -34.45
CA ASP A 76 43.88 1.96 -34.79
C ASP A 76 44.42 2.36 -36.15
N THR A 77 43.59 2.51 -37.16
CA THR A 77 43.99 2.93 -38.50
C THR A 77 44.63 4.34 -38.51
N LEU A 78 44.01 5.25 -37.76
CA LEU A 78 44.50 6.63 -37.66
C LEU A 78 45.77 6.77 -36.82
N SER A 79 45.97 5.95 -35.79
CA SER A 79 47.21 5.95 -34.98
C SER A 79 48.39 5.44 -35.73
N HIS A 80 48.22 4.60 -36.75
CA HIS A 80 49.27 4.01 -37.58
C HIS A 80 49.42 4.71 -38.96
N ALA A 81 48.58 5.72 -39.25
CA ALA A 81 48.52 6.38 -40.53
C ALA A 81 49.91 6.92 -41.00
N GLU A 82 50.68 7.49 -40.09
CA GLU A 82 52.03 7.99 -40.37
C GLU A 82 53.01 6.85 -40.73
N GLU A 83 52.96 5.79 -39.96
CA GLU A 83 53.84 4.60 -40.19
C GLU A 83 53.47 3.90 -41.48
N ILE A 84 52.15 3.75 -41.77
CA ILE A 84 51.64 3.16 -43.01
C ILE A 84 52.08 3.95 -44.21
N LYS A 85 51.87 5.29 -44.17
CA LYS A 85 52.25 6.22 -45.23
C LYS A 85 53.80 6.19 -45.50
N ALA A 86 54.59 6.28 -44.45
CA ALA A 86 56.06 6.15 -44.54
C ALA A 86 56.50 4.78 -45.09
N GLY A 87 55.81 3.70 -44.77
CA GLY A 87 56.08 2.37 -45.32
C GLY A 87 55.75 2.26 -46.79
N LEU A 88 54.57 2.75 -47.22
CA LEU A 88 54.16 2.76 -48.63
C LEU A 88 55.08 3.63 -49.47
N PHE A 89 55.43 4.83 -48.99
CA PHE A 89 56.38 5.74 -49.65
C PHE A 89 57.75 5.08 -49.88
N ARG A 90 58.32 4.43 -48.87
CA ARG A 90 59.60 3.67 -49.01
C ARG A 90 59.52 2.55 -50.02
N ALA A 91 58.42 1.78 -50.01
CA ALA A 91 58.22 0.71 -50.97
C ALA A 91 58.04 1.26 -52.40
N GLY A 92 57.26 2.33 -52.58
CA GLY A 92 57.08 2.98 -53.86
C GLY A 92 58.41 3.55 -54.42
N GLN A 93 59.23 4.20 -53.57
CA GLN A 93 60.56 4.65 -53.95
C GLN A 93 61.49 3.51 -54.38
N ALA A 94 61.52 2.41 -53.65
CA ALA A 94 62.36 1.25 -54.01
C ALA A 94 61.98 0.63 -55.37
N MET A 95 60.70 0.74 -55.74
CA MET A 95 60.21 0.24 -57.01
C MET A 95 60.41 1.22 -58.18
N ASN A 96 60.23 2.54 -57.97
CA ASN A 96 60.13 3.55 -59.04
C ASN A 96 61.37 4.45 -59.16
N SER A 97 62.38 4.35 -58.32
CA SER A 97 63.61 5.22 -58.41
C SER A 97 64.20 5.20 -59.79
N ASP A 98 64.50 6.33 -60.34
CA ASP A 98 65.13 6.46 -61.69
C ASP A 98 66.51 5.87 -61.74
N GLU A 99 67.27 5.96 -60.67
CA GLU A 99 68.60 5.32 -60.54
C GLU A 99 68.53 4.11 -59.61
N GLY A 100 68.49 2.91 -60.21
CA GLY A 100 68.61 1.63 -59.46
C GLY A 100 67.25 1.13 -58.84
N GLY A 101 66.10 1.75 -59.21
CA GLY A 101 64.77 1.22 -58.83
C GLY A 101 64.49 -0.14 -59.49
N LEU A 102 63.74 -0.99 -58.79
CA LEU A 102 63.47 -2.38 -59.22
C LEU A 102 62.89 -2.47 -60.63
N LEU A 103 61.95 -1.59 -61.00
CA LEU A 103 61.36 -1.53 -62.34
C LEU A 103 62.35 -1.12 -63.42
N SER A 104 63.26 -0.15 -63.11
CA SER A 104 64.35 0.29 -64.01
C SER A 104 65.33 -0.80 -64.26
N VAL A 105 65.82 -1.48 -63.22
CA VAL A 105 66.80 -2.62 -63.35
C VAL A 105 66.14 -3.79 -64.06
N LEU A 106 64.91 -4.13 -63.80
CA LEU A 106 64.18 -5.19 -64.45
C LEU A 106 64.00 -4.96 -65.92
N LYS A 107 63.70 -3.69 -66.31
CA LYS A 107 63.54 -3.25 -67.71
C LYS A 107 64.88 -3.35 -68.46
N GLU A 108 65.98 -3.00 -67.81
CA GLU A 108 67.35 -3.18 -68.38
C GLU A 108 67.69 -4.65 -68.63
N CYS A 109 67.39 -5.52 -67.66
CA CYS A 109 67.54 -6.98 -67.80
C CYS A 109 66.70 -7.55 -68.96
N LEU A 110 65.42 -7.08 -69.06
CA LEU A 110 64.56 -7.50 -70.16
C LEU A 110 65.10 -7.05 -71.52
N ASN A 111 65.50 -5.80 -71.65
CA ASN A 111 66.10 -5.27 -72.89
C ASN A 111 67.39 -6.07 -73.31
N THR A 112 68.24 -6.44 -72.34
CA THR A 112 69.46 -7.24 -72.58
C THR A 112 69.08 -8.63 -73.06
N MET A 113 68.13 -9.35 -72.43
CA MET A 113 67.72 -10.69 -72.87
C MET A 113 67.01 -10.66 -74.23
N ALA A 114 66.14 -9.65 -74.48
CA ALA A 114 65.51 -9.46 -75.77
C ALA A 114 66.56 -9.24 -76.94
N GLY A 115 67.64 -8.48 -76.62
CA GLY A 115 68.72 -8.25 -77.60
C GLY A 115 69.52 -9.54 -77.91
N LEU A 116 69.70 -10.42 -76.95
CA LEU A 116 70.36 -11.66 -77.09
C LEU A 116 69.57 -12.74 -77.86
N GLN A 117 68.25 -12.64 -77.95
CA GLN A 117 67.35 -13.61 -78.59
C GLN A 117 67.76 -13.94 -80.05
N LYS A 118 68.30 -12.91 -80.76
CA LYS A 118 68.76 -13.10 -82.16
C LYS A 118 69.92 -14.02 -82.32
N VAL A 119 70.78 -14.18 -81.31
CA VAL A 119 72.02 -14.97 -81.31
C VAL A 119 71.89 -16.24 -80.40
N TYR A 120 71.02 -16.21 -79.45
CA TYR A 120 70.74 -17.27 -78.47
C TYR A 120 69.27 -17.45 -78.23
N PRO A 121 68.57 -18.31 -79.00
CA PRO A 121 67.12 -18.46 -78.96
C PRO A 121 66.55 -18.72 -77.59
N ALA A 122 67.24 -19.46 -76.71
CA ALA A 122 66.78 -19.71 -75.33
C ALA A 122 66.64 -18.45 -74.47
N ALA A 123 67.26 -17.32 -74.87
CA ALA A 123 67.06 -16.02 -74.20
C ALA A 123 65.65 -15.44 -74.37
N GLY A 124 64.93 -15.93 -75.44
CA GLY A 124 63.55 -15.48 -75.68
C GLY A 124 62.57 -15.86 -74.60
N GLU A 125 62.65 -17.14 -74.14
CA GLU A 125 61.81 -17.59 -73.03
C GLU A 125 62.05 -16.80 -71.71
N LEU A 126 63.34 -16.47 -71.48
CA LEU A 126 63.70 -15.66 -70.28
C LEU A 126 63.24 -14.23 -70.43
N ALA A 127 63.27 -13.65 -71.64
CA ALA A 127 62.74 -12.32 -71.92
C ALA A 127 61.22 -12.23 -71.70
N GLU A 128 60.47 -13.22 -72.19
CA GLU A 128 59.00 -13.27 -71.96
C GLU A 128 58.62 -13.37 -70.47
N ARG A 129 59.38 -14.17 -69.71
CA ARG A 129 59.15 -14.27 -68.24
C ARG A 129 59.50 -12.99 -67.49
N LEU A 130 60.60 -12.30 -67.93
CA LEU A 130 60.96 -10.99 -67.36
C LEU A 130 59.92 -9.94 -67.72
N GLU A 131 59.39 -9.97 -68.93
CA GLU A 131 58.31 -9.04 -69.36
C GLU A 131 57.04 -9.22 -68.51
N SER A 132 56.59 -10.45 -68.31
CA SER A 132 55.47 -10.78 -67.46
C SER A 132 55.71 -10.28 -66.02
N SER A 133 56.91 -10.49 -65.47
CA SER A 133 57.26 -9.99 -64.12
C SER A 133 57.31 -8.46 -64.07
N TYR A 134 57.75 -7.78 -65.13
CA TYR A 134 57.83 -6.33 -65.23
C TYR A 134 56.42 -5.75 -65.21
N ILE A 135 55.46 -6.30 -65.95
CA ILE A 135 54.07 -5.88 -66.01
C ILE A 135 53.39 -5.98 -64.60
N GLU A 136 53.60 -7.18 -63.99
CA GLU A 136 53.02 -7.45 -62.63
C GLU A 136 53.60 -6.48 -61.59
N LEU A 137 54.92 -6.33 -61.54
CA LEU A 137 55.53 -5.39 -60.57
C LEU A 137 55.25 -3.97 -60.84
N LYS A 138 54.98 -3.55 -62.08
CA LYS A 138 54.53 -2.22 -62.45
C LYS A 138 53.12 -1.95 -61.92
N ASP A 139 52.22 -2.92 -62.05
CA ASP A 139 50.87 -2.84 -61.54
C ASP A 139 50.85 -2.73 -60.00
N ILE A 140 51.60 -3.59 -59.32
CA ILE A 140 51.81 -3.51 -57.87
C ILE A 140 52.32 -2.14 -57.44
N SER A 141 53.29 -1.59 -58.18
CA SER A 141 53.87 -0.27 -57.89
C SER A 141 52.83 0.86 -58.00
N GLN A 142 51.95 0.77 -59.01
CA GLN A 142 50.83 1.73 -59.16
C GLN A 142 49.83 1.60 -58.03
N GLU A 143 49.50 0.36 -57.60
CA GLU A 143 48.62 0.12 -56.49
C GLU A 143 49.20 0.67 -55.19
N ILE A 144 50.51 0.50 -54.91
CA ILE A 144 51.19 1.09 -53.74
C ILE A 144 51.10 2.60 -53.76
N SER A 145 51.34 3.25 -54.93
CA SER A 145 51.24 4.70 -55.05
C SER A 145 49.80 5.22 -54.83
N GLY A 146 48.80 4.51 -55.37
CA GLY A 146 47.40 4.84 -55.14
C GLY A 146 47.01 4.75 -53.67
N LYS A 147 47.44 3.68 -52.98
CA LYS A 147 47.24 3.51 -51.54
C LYS A 147 47.94 4.60 -50.69
N GLU A 148 49.15 5.04 -51.10
CA GLU A 148 49.85 6.12 -50.43
C GLU A 148 49.08 7.48 -50.54
N GLU A 149 48.50 7.77 -51.70
CA GLU A 149 47.72 8.99 -51.95
C GLU A 149 46.38 8.93 -51.20
N GLU A 150 45.77 7.80 -50.99
CA GLU A 150 44.52 7.63 -50.20
C GLU A 150 44.73 7.96 -48.72
N ILE A 151 45.96 7.86 -48.20
CA ILE A 151 46.27 8.16 -46.80
C ILE A 151 46.58 9.63 -46.62
N GLU A 152 45.59 10.43 -46.17
CA GLU A 152 45.80 11.83 -45.81
C GLU A 152 46.67 11.93 -44.54
N PHE A 153 47.92 12.38 -44.70
CA PHE A 153 48.77 12.77 -43.57
C PHE A 153 48.42 14.21 -43.19
N ASN A 154 47.53 14.36 -42.18
CA ASN A 154 47.19 15.61 -41.59
C ASN A 154 47.62 15.63 -40.12
N PRO A 155 48.71 16.37 -39.75
CA PRO A 155 49.19 16.42 -38.37
C PRO A 155 48.11 16.91 -37.36
N GLY A 156 47.28 17.85 -37.79
CA GLY A 156 46.17 18.31 -36.97
C GLY A 156 45.11 17.23 -36.71
N ARG A 157 44.85 16.39 -37.71
CA ARG A 157 43.96 15.27 -37.58
C ARG A 157 44.55 14.17 -36.68
N LEU A 158 45.87 13.93 -36.73
CA LEU A 158 46.53 12.97 -35.84
C LEU A 158 46.45 13.44 -34.37
N GLU A 159 46.64 14.72 -34.10
CA GLU A 159 46.52 15.31 -32.76
C GLU A 159 45.08 15.20 -32.23
N GLU A 160 44.07 15.45 -33.06
CA GLU A 160 42.66 15.28 -32.73
C GLU A 160 42.30 13.87 -32.38
N VAL A 161 42.80 12.88 -33.19
CA VAL A 161 42.58 11.45 -32.97
C VAL A 161 43.29 10.98 -31.72
N ASN A 162 44.52 11.38 -31.47
CA ASN A 162 45.23 11.05 -30.25
C ASN A 162 44.55 11.64 -29.01
N GLY A 163 44.03 12.87 -29.09
CA GLY A 163 43.23 13.47 -28.04
C GLY A 163 41.98 12.62 -27.75
N ARG A 164 41.30 12.17 -28.78
CA ARG A 164 40.10 11.33 -28.66
C ARG A 164 40.41 9.94 -28.08
N LEU A 165 41.47 9.30 -28.52
CA LEU A 165 41.92 8.01 -27.95
C LEU A 165 42.25 8.13 -26.47
N ASN A 166 42.98 9.20 -26.09
CA ASN A 166 43.29 9.44 -24.69
C ASN A 166 42.02 9.64 -23.86
N LEU A 167 40.99 10.34 -24.40
CA LEU A 167 39.72 10.50 -23.75
C LEU A 167 39.01 9.14 -23.57
N ILE A 168 38.96 8.32 -24.62
CA ILE A 168 38.39 6.95 -24.57
C ILE A 168 39.08 6.11 -23.50
N TYR A 169 40.43 6.05 -23.51
CA TYR A 169 41.17 5.29 -22.50
C TYR A 169 40.94 5.84 -21.07
N THR A 170 40.84 7.15 -20.92
CA THR A 170 40.52 7.74 -19.62
C THR A 170 39.13 7.34 -19.13
N LEU A 171 38.15 7.31 -20.03
CA LEU A 171 36.79 6.88 -19.72
C LEU A 171 36.73 5.38 -19.41
N GLN A 172 37.46 4.55 -20.17
CA GLN A 172 37.57 3.12 -19.90
C GLN A 172 38.16 2.84 -18.50
N GLN A 173 39.25 3.53 -18.15
CA GLN A 173 39.83 3.41 -16.82
C GLN A 173 38.90 3.91 -15.72
N LYS A 174 38.26 5.05 -15.92
CA LYS A 174 37.32 5.65 -14.97
C LYS A 174 36.17 4.70 -14.68
N HIS A 175 35.60 4.09 -15.70
CA HIS A 175 34.44 3.20 -15.60
C HIS A 175 34.84 1.72 -15.43
N ARG A 176 36.13 1.40 -15.44
CA ARG A 176 36.67 0.02 -15.30
C ARG A 176 36.14 -0.94 -16.37
N VAL A 177 36.06 -0.46 -17.58
CA VAL A 177 35.65 -1.23 -18.76
C VAL A 177 36.82 -1.35 -19.73
N SER A 178 36.78 -2.32 -20.65
CA SER A 178 37.90 -2.63 -21.52
C SER A 178 37.66 -2.27 -22.98
N THR A 179 36.40 -2.10 -23.38
CA THR A 179 36.01 -1.86 -24.77
C THR A 179 35.12 -0.63 -24.93
N VAL A 180 35.03 -0.11 -26.13
CA VAL A 180 34.11 1.00 -26.49
C VAL A 180 32.67 0.52 -26.41
N ASP A 181 32.37 -0.72 -26.79
CA ASP A 181 31.03 -1.29 -26.71
C ASP A 181 30.50 -1.34 -25.26
N GLU A 182 31.41 -1.63 -24.31
CA GLU A 182 31.04 -1.56 -22.87
C GLU A 182 30.77 -0.11 -22.41
N LEU A 183 31.46 0.89 -22.94
CA LEU A 183 31.15 2.31 -22.67
C LEU A 183 29.81 2.71 -23.27
N LEU A 184 29.48 2.26 -24.47
CA LEU A 184 28.16 2.48 -25.10
C LEU A 184 27.02 1.84 -24.29
N ALA A 185 27.21 0.58 -23.88
CA ALA A 185 26.24 -0.09 -23.02
C ALA A 185 26.04 0.63 -21.68
N LEU A 186 27.10 1.23 -21.14
CA LEU A 186 27.02 2.04 -19.93
C LEU A 186 26.27 3.36 -20.16
N ALA A 187 26.47 4.00 -21.32
CA ALA A 187 25.72 5.20 -21.70
C ALA A 187 24.22 4.90 -21.83
N ASP A 188 23.87 3.79 -22.47
CA ASP A 188 22.49 3.32 -22.58
C ASP A 188 21.85 3.06 -21.19
N ASP A 189 22.61 2.45 -20.28
CA ASP A 189 22.14 2.21 -18.88
C ASP A 189 21.90 3.53 -18.14
N TYR A 190 22.80 4.51 -18.27
CA TYR A 190 22.61 5.84 -17.69
C TYR A 190 21.42 6.58 -18.30
N ALA A 191 21.23 6.52 -19.61
CA ALA A 191 20.09 7.11 -20.29
C ALA A 191 18.76 6.47 -19.82
N ALA A 192 18.71 5.15 -19.68
CA ALA A 192 17.55 4.43 -19.16
C ALA A 192 17.23 4.81 -17.70
N LYS A 193 18.25 4.96 -16.85
CA LYS A 193 18.08 5.42 -15.47
C LYS A 193 17.49 6.83 -15.39
N LEU A 194 17.98 7.77 -16.19
CA LEU A 194 17.44 9.14 -16.25
C LEU A 194 16.00 9.17 -16.76
N SER A 195 15.68 8.38 -17.77
CA SER A 195 14.31 8.25 -18.28
C SER A 195 13.35 7.73 -17.20
N ASN A 196 13.80 6.77 -16.40
CA ASN A 196 13.00 6.23 -15.28
C ASN A 196 12.77 7.29 -14.19
N ILE A 197 13.75 8.15 -13.88
CA ILE A 197 13.60 9.24 -12.92
C ILE A 197 12.54 10.23 -13.40
N THR A 198 12.62 10.68 -14.65
CA THR A 198 11.64 11.61 -15.24
C THR A 198 10.23 11.04 -15.27
N SER A 199 10.08 9.76 -15.63
CA SER A 199 8.76 9.10 -15.64
C SER A 199 8.16 8.96 -14.24
N SER A 200 9.00 8.84 -13.20
CA SER A 200 8.56 8.79 -11.81
C SER A 200 7.93 10.10 -11.35
N ASP A 201 8.47 11.25 -11.75
CA ASP A 201 7.93 12.57 -11.42
C ASP A 201 6.52 12.77 -12.01
N GLU A 202 6.28 12.34 -13.24
CA GLU A 202 4.95 12.38 -13.87
C GLU A 202 3.95 11.47 -13.16
N GLN A 203 4.39 10.27 -12.74
CA GLN A 203 3.56 9.34 -11.99
C GLN A 203 3.22 9.88 -10.60
N ILE A 204 4.16 10.54 -9.92
CA ILE A 204 3.95 11.20 -8.63
C ILE A 204 2.87 12.27 -8.75
N GLU A 205 2.95 13.14 -9.75
CA GLU A 205 1.93 14.19 -9.98
C GLU A 205 0.54 13.59 -10.27
N THR A 206 0.50 12.52 -11.06
CA THR A 206 -0.74 11.79 -11.35
C THR A 206 -1.35 11.18 -10.08
N LEU A 207 -0.53 10.53 -9.25
CA LEU A 207 -0.98 9.94 -7.98
C LEU A 207 -1.41 11.01 -6.97
N LYS A 208 -0.74 12.15 -6.89
CA LYS A 208 -1.15 13.30 -6.06
C LYS A 208 -2.53 13.81 -6.46
N ALA A 209 -2.75 14.06 -7.74
CA ALA A 209 -4.04 14.50 -8.25
C ALA A 209 -5.15 13.48 -7.98
N ARG A 210 -4.88 12.19 -8.16
CA ARG A 210 -5.82 11.09 -7.85
C ARG A 210 -6.11 11.01 -6.35
N SER A 211 -5.09 11.12 -5.49
CA SER A 211 -5.25 11.12 -4.04
C SER A 211 -6.13 12.28 -3.56
N GLU A 212 -5.92 13.49 -4.08
CA GLU A 212 -6.73 14.66 -3.76
C GLU A 212 -8.19 14.50 -4.22
N ALA A 213 -8.41 14.00 -5.42
CA ALA A 213 -9.75 13.73 -5.95
C ALA A 213 -10.49 12.69 -5.09
N LEU A 214 -9.82 11.61 -4.67
CA LEU A 214 -10.38 10.59 -3.79
C LEU A 214 -10.66 11.15 -2.38
N TYR A 215 -9.74 11.93 -1.83
CA TYR A 215 -9.93 12.58 -0.54
C TYR A 215 -11.16 13.47 -0.51
N ASN A 216 -11.40 14.23 -1.59
CA ASN A 216 -12.59 15.04 -1.73
C ASN A 216 -13.88 14.21 -1.82
N LYS A 217 -13.83 13.02 -2.42
CA LYS A 217 -14.96 12.07 -2.41
C LYS A 217 -15.18 11.49 -1.02
N VAL A 218 -14.13 11.10 -0.31
CA VAL A 218 -14.18 10.60 1.08
C VAL A 218 -14.78 11.65 2.00
N LYS A 219 -14.36 12.91 1.90
CA LYS A 219 -14.95 14.02 2.70
C LYS A 219 -16.42 14.21 2.44
N ARG A 220 -16.85 14.19 1.19
CA ARG A 220 -18.28 14.32 0.84
C ARG A 220 -19.10 13.17 1.40
N GLN A 221 -18.62 11.94 1.27
CA GLN A 221 -19.30 10.77 1.79
C GLN A 221 -19.32 10.75 3.33
N ALA A 222 -18.24 11.22 3.98
CA ALA A 222 -18.21 11.42 5.43
C ALA A 222 -19.28 12.41 5.89
N ALA A 223 -19.48 13.51 5.17
CA ALA A 223 -20.52 14.50 5.50
C ALA A 223 -21.93 13.91 5.38
N VAL A 224 -22.17 13.01 4.41
CA VAL A 224 -23.46 12.27 4.32
C VAL A 224 -23.67 11.42 5.56
N LEU A 225 -22.66 10.65 6.00
CA LEU A 225 -22.73 9.87 7.23
C LEU A 225 -22.99 10.74 8.45
N THR A 226 -22.28 11.85 8.58
CA THR A 226 -22.50 12.82 9.68
C THR A 226 -23.95 13.31 9.72
N GLY A 227 -24.56 13.59 8.56
CA GLY A 227 -25.95 13.99 8.45
C GLY A 227 -26.92 12.92 8.97
N LEU A 228 -26.74 11.67 8.52
CA LEU A 228 -27.55 10.52 8.95
C LEU A 228 -27.40 10.24 10.45
N ARG A 229 -26.17 10.25 10.95
CA ARG A 229 -25.86 10.10 12.38
C ARG A 229 -26.45 11.18 13.24
N THR A 230 -26.42 12.43 12.77
CA THR A 230 -27.03 13.56 13.50
C THR A 230 -28.54 13.41 13.59
N ALA A 231 -29.21 12.95 12.54
CA ALA A 231 -30.62 12.65 12.55
C ALA A 231 -30.94 11.49 13.51
N ALA A 232 -30.20 10.40 13.45
CA ALA A 232 -30.33 9.26 14.35
C ALA A 232 -30.06 9.63 15.82
N ALA A 233 -29.08 10.50 16.09
CA ALA A 233 -28.75 10.96 17.43
C ALA A 233 -29.96 11.59 18.14
N ARG A 234 -30.72 12.45 17.44
CA ARG A 234 -31.95 13.09 18.00
C ARG A 234 -33.01 12.06 18.35
N GLU A 235 -33.17 11.05 17.53
CA GLU A 235 -34.15 9.97 17.80
C GLU A 235 -33.66 9.10 18.98
N VAL A 236 -32.37 8.81 19.06
CA VAL A 236 -31.75 8.10 20.20
C VAL A 236 -31.99 8.88 21.51
N GLU A 237 -31.73 10.17 21.52
CA GLU A 237 -31.94 11.04 22.69
C GLU A 237 -33.41 10.98 23.19
N LYS A 238 -34.35 11.09 22.26
CA LYS A 238 -35.79 11.02 22.56
C LYS A 238 -36.19 9.66 23.09
N GLN A 239 -35.77 8.58 22.44
CA GLN A 239 -36.09 7.20 22.86
C GLN A 239 -35.46 6.86 24.21
N MET A 240 -34.22 7.27 24.44
CA MET A 240 -33.52 7.05 25.71
C MET A 240 -34.24 7.77 26.86
N ALA A 241 -34.65 9.03 26.70
CA ALA A 241 -35.43 9.74 27.70
C ALA A 241 -36.77 9.04 28.00
N ALA A 242 -37.51 8.64 26.95
CA ALA A 242 -38.78 7.94 27.11
C ALA A 242 -38.67 6.60 27.86
N ARG A 243 -37.54 5.86 27.68
CA ARG A 243 -37.29 4.59 28.36
C ARG A 243 -36.72 4.72 29.75
N LEU A 244 -35.95 5.76 30.03
CA LEU A 244 -35.27 5.94 31.32
C LEU A 244 -36.20 6.61 32.37
N ILE A 245 -37.18 7.45 31.96
CA ILE A 245 -38.12 8.05 32.89
C ILE A 245 -38.91 7.00 33.68
N PRO A 246 -39.54 5.98 33.07
CA PRO A 246 -40.23 4.92 33.79
C PRO A 246 -39.31 4.05 34.66
N LEU A 247 -38.03 4.02 34.37
CA LEU A 247 -37.00 3.28 35.15
C LEU A 247 -36.50 4.10 36.38
N GLY A 248 -37.26 5.07 36.84
CA GLY A 248 -36.95 5.84 38.05
C GLY A 248 -35.95 6.99 37.84
N MET A 249 -35.85 7.50 36.61
CA MET A 249 -35.02 8.65 36.29
C MET A 249 -35.83 9.82 35.68
N PRO A 250 -36.74 10.43 36.43
CA PRO A 250 -37.69 11.42 35.91
C PRO A 250 -36.98 12.70 35.37
N ASN A 251 -35.79 12.98 35.82
CA ASN A 251 -35.01 14.16 35.44
C ASN A 251 -33.81 13.84 34.56
N VAL A 252 -33.85 12.69 33.89
CA VAL A 252 -32.73 12.24 33.03
C VAL A 252 -32.51 13.19 31.87
N ARG A 253 -31.24 13.46 31.60
CA ARG A 253 -30.80 14.11 30.38
C ARG A 253 -29.84 13.17 29.68
N PHE A 254 -30.13 12.87 28.44
CA PHE A 254 -29.30 12.05 27.59
C PHE A 254 -29.00 12.84 26.31
N GLN A 255 -27.74 12.95 25.93
CA GLN A 255 -27.30 13.69 24.76
C GLN A 255 -26.28 12.86 23.99
N VAL A 256 -26.36 12.86 22.67
CA VAL A 256 -25.39 12.27 21.77
C VAL A 256 -24.54 13.38 21.19
N GLU A 257 -23.33 13.51 21.67
CA GLU A 257 -22.36 14.46 21.15
C GLU A 257 -21.64 13.86 19.92
N ILE A 258 -21.71 14.56 18.80
CA ILE A 258 -21.00 14.19 17.56
C ILE A 258 -19.90 15.22 17.33
N GLY A 259 -18.65 14.79 17.41
CA GLY A 259 -17.48 15.58 17.06
C GLY A 259 -16.95 15.18 15.67
N ILE A 260 -16.11 16.00 15.06
CA ILE A 260 -15.50 15.74 13.77
C ILE A 260 -13.98 15.63 13.97
N ARG A 261 -13.38 14.55 13.49
CA ARG A 261 -11.92 14.33 13.48
C ARG A 261 -11.28 15.16 12.36
N LYS A 262 -10.04 15.56 12.56
CA LYS A 262 -9.24 16.24 11.53
C LYS A 262 -9.04 15.37 10.29
N GLU A 263 -8.78 14.08 10.50
CA GLU A 263 -8.59 13.10 9.43
C GLU A 263 -9.70 12.04 9.49
N PRO A 264 -10.31 11.72 8.33
CA PRO A 264 -11.31 10.68 8.26
C PRO A 264 -10.70 9.30 8.60
N GLY A 265 -11.37 8.55 9.47
CA GLY A 265 -11.01 7.19 9.83
C GLY A 265 -11.74 6.14 8.97
N ALA A 266 -11.52 4.85 9.27
CA ALA A 266 -12.13 3.74 8.53
C ALA A 266 -13.67 3.68 8.63
N HIS A 267 -14.27 4.36 9.61
CA HIS A 267 -15.72 4.40 9.87
C HIS A 267 -16.34 5.79 9.72
N GLY A 268 -15.70 6.70 9.05
CA GLY A 268 -16.15 8.09 8.90
C GLY A 268 -15.24 9.08 9.61
N ALA A 269 -15.65 10.34 9.61
CA ALA A 269 -14.95 11.43 10.28
C ALA A 269 -15.50 11.73 11.68
N ASP A 270 -16.57 11.05 12.11
CA ASP A 270 -17.27 11.38 13.36
C ASP A 270 -16.64 10.68 14.56
N THR A 271 -16.67 11.39 15.70
CA THR A 271 -16.55 10.81 17.04
C THR A 271 -17.93 10.89 17.70
N VAL A 272 -18.29 9.87 18.46
CA VAL A 272 -19.59 9.80 19.13
C VAL A 272 -19.38 9.57 20.62
N ASN A 273 -19.96 10.45 21.43
CA ASN A 273 -19.98 10.35 22.89
C ASN A 273 -21.41 10.39 23.41
N PHE A 274 -21.80 9.37 24.16
CA PHE A 274 -23.06 9.38 24.88
C PHE A 274 -22.86 10.08 26.22
N LEU A 275 -23.50 11.24 26.35
CA LEU A 275 -23.50 12.05 27.58
C LEU A 275 -24.79 11.83 28.36
N PHE A 276 -24.64 11.71 29.65
CA PHE A 276 -25.74 11.38 30.55
C PHE A 276 -25.68 12.19 31.83
N SER A 277 -26.88 12.54 32.37
CA SER A 277 -27.08 13.04 33.71
C SER A 277 -28.41 12.53 34.25
N ALA A 278 -28.41 11.92 35.43
CA ALA A 278 -29.61 11.47 36.13
C ALA A 278 -30.41 12.65 36.78
N ASN A 279 -29.75 13.79 37.02
CA ASN A 279 -30.28 14.93 37.75
C ASN A 279 -30.49 16.14 36.85
N LYS A 280 -31.55 16.90 37.11
CA LYS A 280 -31.93 18.08 36.33
C LYS A 280 -30.81 19.13 36.23
N ASN A 281 -30.08 19.35 37.31
CA ASN A 281 -29.00 20.34 37.42
C ASN A 281 -27.59 19.74 37.38
N GLY A 282 -27.45 18.42 37.16
CA GLY A 282 -26.18 17.75 37.03
C GLY A 282 -25.47 18.08 35.72
N ALA A 283 -24.15 18.16 35.71
CA ALA A 283 -23.40 18.26 34.46
C ALA A 283 -23.63 17.02 33.62
N LEU A 284 -23.76 17.17 32.29
CA LEU A 284 -23.68 16.05 31.37
C LEU A 284 -22.28 15.49 31.41
N GLN A 285 -22.14 14.21 31.67
CA GLN A 285 -20.84 13.50 31.72
C GLN A 285 -20.87 12.30 30.77
N ASN A 286 -19.72 11.89 30.34
CA ASN A 286 -19.64 10.67 29.55
C ASN A 286 -20.22 9.51 30.37
N ILE A 287 -21.06 8.71 29.76
CA ILE A 287 -21.73 7.59 30.42
C ILE A 287 -20.76 6.62 31.10
N SER A 288 -19.51 6.59 30.63
CA SER A 288 -18.42 5.80 31.21
C SER A 288 -17.95 6.29 32.59
N SER A 289 -18.19 7.56 32.91
CA SER A 289 -17.75 8.18 34.16
C SER A 289 -18.87 8.26 35.21
N VAL A 290 -20.05 7.74 34.90
CA VAL A 290 -21.19 7.71 35.85
C VAL A 290 -20.89 6.70 36.95
N ALA A 291 -20.98 7.14 38.19
CA ALA A 291 -20.54 6.38 39.36
C ALA A 291 -21.54 5.33 39.89
N SER A 292 -22.80 5.38 39.48
CA SER A 292 -23.85 4.47 40.00
C SER A 292 -24.06 3.24 39.12
N GLY A 293 -23.73 2.03 39.65
CA GLY A 293 -23.94 0.77 38.95
C GLY A 293 -25.37 0.54 38.50
N GLY A 294 -26.36 0.88 39.32
CA GLY A 294 -27.77 0.76 38.98
C GLY A 294 -28.23 1.71 37.88
N GLU A 295 -27.67 2.93 37.77
CA GLU A 295 -27.96 3.86 36.68
C GLU A 295 -27.38 3.36 35.37
N ILE A 296 -26.14 2.88 35.37
CA ILE A 296 -25.49 2.28 34.19
C ILE A 296 -26.28 1.06 33.72
N ALA A 297 -26.74 0.21 34.63
CA ALA A 297 -27.53 -0.97 34.29
C ALA A 297 -28.83 -0.62 33.54
N ARG A 298 -29.58 0.39 34.02
CA ARG A 298 -30.80 0.86 33.39
C ARG A 298 -30.56 1.50 32.03
N VAL A 299 -29.49 2.29 31.90
CA VAL A 299 -29.08 2.86 30.61
C VAL A 299 -28.69 1.73 29.65
N MET A 300 -27.92 0.71 30.10
CA MET A 300 -27.56 -0.45 29.28
C MET A 300 -28.77 -1.26 28.81
N LEU A 301 -29.75 -1.47 29.69
CA LEU A 301 -31.00 -2.12 29.32
C LEU A 301 -31.72 -1.34 28.22
N SER A 302 -31.86 0.00 28.41
CA SER A 302 -32.54 0.87 27.45
C SER A 302 -31.82 0.89 26.08
N VAL A 303 -30.48 0.97 26.06
CA VAL A 303 -29.68 0.89 24.82
C VAL A 303 -29.86 -0.48 24.15
N LYS A 304 -29.78 -1.57 24.91
CA LYS A 304 -29.97 -2.93 24.36
C LYS A 304 -31.38 -3.13 23.81
N ALA A 305 -32.39 -2.62 24.49
CA ALA A 305 -33.79 -2.66 24.01
C ALA A 305 -33.97 -1.89 22.69
N MET A 306 -33.32 -0.75 22.57
CA MET A 306 -33.34 0.07 21.36
C MET A 306 -32.64 -0.64 20.18
N ILE A 307 -31.45 -1.19 20.43
CA ILE A 307 -30.72 -2.00 19.43
C ILE A 307 -31.55 -3.22 19.02
N ALA A 308 -32.16 -3.91 19.98
CA ALA A 308 -33.02 -5.03 19.71
C ALA A 308 -34.21 -4.65 18.81
N GLY A 309 -34.76 -3.45 18.94
CA GLY A 309 -35.79 -2.94 18.02
C GLY A 309 -35.30 -2.75 16.58
N ALA A 310 -34.04 -2.38 16.41
CA ALA A 310 -33.45 -2.07 15.10
C ALA A 310 -32.83 -3.29 14.39
N VAL A 311 -32.35 -4.29 15.13
CA VAL A 311 -31.65 -5.47 14.58
C VAL A 311 -32.26 -6.76 15.10
N LYS A 312 -32.33 -7.77 14.25
CA LYS A 312 -32.73 -9.13 14.62
C LYS A 312 -31.59 -9.85 15.34
N LEU A 313 -31.36 -9.52 16.62
CA LEU A 313 -30.47 -10.30 17.48
C LEU A 313 -31.21 -11.57 17.92
N PRO A 314 -30.70 -12.78 17.69
CA PRO A 314 -31.40 -14.03 18.06
C PRO A 314 -31.44 -14.23 19.57
N THR A 315 -30.41 -13.85 20.30
CA THR A 315 -30.29 -14.01 21.76
C THR A 315 -29.65 -12.79 22.41
N ILE A 316 -30.21 -12.38 23.53
CA ILE A 316 -29.68 -11.31 24.39
C ILE A 316 -29.51 -11.86 25.79
N VAL A 317 -28.31 -11.71 26.37
CA VAL A 317 -28.00 -12.14 27.74
C VAL A 317 -27.86 -10.90 28.62
N PHE A 318 -28.57 -10.86 29.73
CA PHE A 318 -28.42 -9.88 30.80
C PHE A 318 -27.87 -10.59 32.05
N ASP A 319 -26.70 -10.16 32.47
CA ASP A 319 -25.97 -10.69 33.61
C ASP A 319 -25.97 -9.65 34.73
N GLU A 320 -26.68 -9.96 35.82
CA GLU A 320 -26.80 -9.12 37.04
C GLU A 320 -27.12 -7.64 36.77
N ILE A 321 -27.94 -7.36 35.76
CA ILE A 321 -28.30 -5.99 35.36
C ILE A 321 -29.21 -5.30 36.38
N ASP A 322 -29.74 -6.03 37.33
CA ASP A 322 -30.69 -5.62 38.37
C ASP A 322 -29.99 -5.21 39.69
N THR A 323 -28.67 -5.13 39.71
CA THR A 323 -27.93 -4.70 40.91
C THR A 323 -28.28 -3.27 41.30
N GLY A 324 -28.71 -3.08 42.58
CA GLY A 324 -29.12 -1.76 43.11
C GLY A 324 -30.48 -1.29 42.67
N VAL A 325 -31.33 -2.19 42.20
CA VAL A 325 -32.73 -1.93 41.78
C VAL A 325 -33.68 -2.69 42.70
N SER A 326 -34.87 -2.18 42.96
CA SER A 326 -35.90 -2.86 43.75
C SER A 326 -37.31 -2.32 43.40
N GLY A 327 -38.35 -3.04 43.82
CA GLY A 327 -39.75 -2.66 43.74
C GLY A 327 -40.20 -2.37 42.32
N GLU A 328 -40.92 -1.28 42.12
CA GLU A 328 -41.57 -0.89 40.85
C GLU A 328 -40.56 -0.79 39.68
N ILE A 329 -39.29 -0.38 39.97
CA ILE A 329 -38.27 -0.27 38.93
C ILE A 329 -37.91 -1.67 38.41
N ALA A 330 -37.84 -2.66 39.31
CA ALA A 330 -37.55 -4.05 38.90
C ALA A 330 -38.70 -4.61 38.03
N ASP A 331 -39.93 -4.31 38.35
CA ASP A 331 -41.09 -4.70 37.54
C ASP A 331 -41.03 -4.08 36.14
N ARG A 332 -40.70 -2.77 36.02
CA ARG A 332 -40.53 -2.09 34.73
C ARG A 332 -39.37 -2.65 33.91
N MET A 333 -38.24 -3.02 34.55
CA MET A 333 -37.17 -3.68 33.89
C MET A 333 -37.57 -5.05 33.34
N ALA A 334 -38.34 -5.81 34.13
CA ALA A 334 -38.86 -7.10 33.73
C ALA A 334 -39.82 -7.00 32.54
N ASP A 335 -40.72 -5.99 32.54
CA ASP A 335 -41.63 -5.70 31.41
C ASP A 335 -40.83 -5.46 30.11
N ILE A 336 -39.77 -4.61 30.15
CA ILE A 336 -38.90 -4.34 28.98
C ILE A 336 -38.22 -5.62 28.48
N MET A 337 -37.73 -6.46 29.39
CA MET A 337 -37.10 -7.76 29.02
C MET A 337 -38.14 -8.71 28.41
N GLN A 338 -39.35 -8.72 28.91
CA GLN A 338 -40.45 -9.55 28.38
C GLN A 338 -40.84 -9.06 26.98
N GLU A 339 -41.04 -7.77 26.76
CA GLU A 339 -41.33 -7.19 25.44
C GLU A 339 -40.23 -7.57 24.39
N MET A 340 -38.95 -7.52 24.78
CA MET A 340 -37.89 -8.01 23.92
C MET A 340 -37.99 -9.49 23.58
N GLY A 341 -38.39 -10.33 24.55
CA GLY A 341 -38.61 -11.78 24.39
C GLY A 341 -39.81 -12.13 23.53
N ASP A 342 -40.84 -11.29 23.56
CA ASP A 342 -42.07 -11.47 22.77
C ASP A 342 -41.88 -11.16 21.29
N SER A 343 -40.78 -10.44 20.94
CA SER A 343 -40.44 -10.04 19.58
C SER A 343 -39.60 -11.09 18.80
N ASP A 344 -39.89 -12.38 18.98
CA ASP A 344 -39.20 -13.50 18.32
C ASP A 344 -37.69 -13.60 18.64
N ARG A 345 -37.35 -13.35 19.92
CA ARG A 345 -35.98 -13.40 20.44
C ARG A 345 -35.88 -14.22 21.70
N GLN A 346 -34.72 -14.77 21.95
CA GLN A 346 -34.38 -15.32 23.24
C GLN A 346 -33.79 -14.26 24.16
N VAL A 347 -34.39 -13.99 25.29
CA VAL A 347 -33.82 -13.15 26.35
C VAL A 347 -33.48 -14.07 27.53
N ILE A 348 -32.20 -14.04 27.95
CA ILE A 348 -31.72 -14.77 29.12
C ILE A 348 -31.32 -13.73 30.15
N SER A 349 -31.93 -13.78 31.35
CA SER A 349 -31.58 -12.92 32.46
C SER A 349 -31.06 -13.74 33.63
N ILE A 350 -29.88 -13.39 34.14
CA ILE A 350 -29.33 -13.88 35.39
C ILE A 350 -29.70 -12.86 36.45
N THR A 351 -30.55 -13.22 37.39
CA THR A 351 -31.18 -12.27 38.32
C THR A 351 -31.30 -12.85 39.73
N HIS A 352 -31.27 -11.97 40.71
CA HIS A 352 -31.60 -12.29 42.11
C HIS A 352 -32.94 -11.65 42.52
N LEU A 353 -33.62 -10.92 41.61
CA LEU A 353 -34.88 -10.27 41.90
C LEU A 353 -36.08 -11.14 41.52
N PRO A 354 -37.01 -11.38 42.46
CA PRO A 354 -38.21 -12.21 42.19
C PRO A 354 -39.12 -11.62 41.11
N GLN A 355 -39.20 -10.29 40.98
CA GLN A 355 -39.97 -9.61 39.94
C GLN A 355 -39.50 -9.99 38.54
N ILE A 356 -38.17 -10.00 38.32
CA ILE A 356 -37.57 -10.34 37.01
C ILE A 356 -37.71 -11.83 36.77
N ALA A 357 -37.42 -12.67 37.78
CA ALA A 357 -37.51 -14.13 37.67
C ALA A 357 -38.93 -14.61 37.36
N ALA A 358 -39.94 -13.98 37.93
CA ALA A 358 -41.35 -14.30 37.71
C ALA A 358 -41.84 -14.04 36.27
N ARG A 359 -41.30 -13.03 35.58
CA ARG A 359 -41.69 -12.68 34.20
C ARG A 359 -41.11 -13.60 33.12
N GLY A 360 -40.07 -14.39 33.46
CA GLY A 360 -39.51 -15.37 32.52
C GLY A 360 -40.49 -16.50 32.18
N ARG A 361 -40.57 -16.87 30.87
CA ARG A 361 -41.36 -18.04 30.41
C ARG A 361 -40.78 -19.35 30.92
N ALA A 362 -39.47 -19.43 31.13
CA ALA A 362 -38.78 -20.57 31.70
C ALA A 362 -37.89 -20.08 32.85
N HIS A 363 -37.88 -20.79 33.94
CA HIS A 363 -37.07 -20.47 35.11
C HIS A 363 -36.07 -21.61 35.34
N TYR A 364 -34.79 -21.23 35.40
CA TYR A 364 -33.69 -22.14 35.72
C TYR A 364 -33.07 -21.73 37.04
N LYS A 365 -32.94 -22.68 37.94
CA LYS A 365 -32.28 -22.48 39.24
C LYS A 365 -30.84 -22.93 39.14
N VAL A 366 -29.92 -22.01 39.53
CA VAL A 366 -28.50 -22.34 39.74
C VAL A 366 -28.29 -22.59 41.21
N TYR A 367 -27.72 -23.73 41.57
CA TYR A 367 -27.41 -24.11 42.95
C TYR A 367 -26.06 -24.77 43.02
N LYS A 368 -25.41 -24.63 44.18
CA LYS A 368 -24.14 -25.27 44.47
C LYS A 368 -24.39 -26.53 45.30
N GLN A 369 -23.68 -27.58 44.98
CA GLN A 369 -23.69 -28.83 45.73
C GLN A 369 -22.25 -29.13 46.14
N ASP A 370 -22.01 -29.15 47.45
CA ASP A 370 -20.71 -29.46 48.02
C ASP A 370 -20.60 -30.99 48.20
N ASN A 371 -19.51 -31.54 47.65
CA ASN A 371 -19.04 -32.88 47.94
C ASN A 371 -17.80 -32.76 48.84
N GLU A 372 -17.31 -33.86 49.43
CA GLU A 372 -16.17 -33.87 50.38
C GLU A 372 -14.89 -33.24 49.80
N THR A 373 -14.77 -33.11 48.48
CA THR A 373 -13.56 -32.64 47.78
C THR A 373 -13.77 -31.45 46.90
N GLU A 374 -15.02 -31.16 46.44
CA GLU A 374 -15.28 -30.12 45.42
C GLU A 374 -16.69 -29.51 45.59
N THR A 375 -16.80 -28.21 45.24
CA THR A 375 -18.09 -27.53 45.10
C THR A 375 -18.51 -27.52 43.61
N ASN A 376 -19.57 -28.22 43.27
CA ASN A 376 -20.08 -28.26 41.91
C ASN A 376 -21.31 -27.35 41.76
N SER A 377 -21.34 -26.57 40.68
CA SER A 377 -22.50 -25.76 40.31
C SER A 377 -23.41 -26.52 39.35
N HIS A 378 -24.66 -26.58 39.67
CA HIS A 378 -25.69 -27.23 38.87
C HIS A 378 -26.74 -26.22 38.40
N ILE A 379 -27.30 -26.49 37.21
CA ILE A 379 -28.43 -25.74 36.68
C ILE A 379 -29.56 -26.70 36.33
N ARG A 380 -30.77 -26.40 36.76
CA ARG A 380 -31.96 -27.16 36.37
C ARG A 380 -33.15 -26.27 36.07
N ARG A 381 -33.98 -26.71 35.13
CA ARG A 381 -35.26 -26.06 34.85
C ARG A 381 -36.26 -26.39 35.94
N LEU A 382 -37.00 -25.41 36.42
CA LEU A 382 -38.08 -25.57 37.39
C LEU A 382 -39.40 -25.89 36.70
N THR A 383 -40.23 -26.71 37.34
CA THR A 383 -41.65 -26.85 37.00
C THR A 383 -42.43 -25.62 37.46
N ASP A 384 -43.70 -25.50 37.04
CA ASP A 384 -44.54 -24.34 37.45
C ASP A 384 -44.80 -24.34 38.97
N GLU A 385 -44.95 -25.51 39.60
CA GLU A 385 -45.09 -25.65 41.04
C GLU A 385 -43.79 -25.26 41.78
N GLU A 386 -42.65 -25.73 41.31
CA GLU A 386 -41.35 -25.38 41.87
C GLU A 386 -41.02 -23.90 41.72
N ARG A 387 -41.50 -23.26 40.64
CA ARG A 387 -41.35 -21.81 40.44
C ARG A 387 -42.03 -21.02 41.54
N VAL A 388 -43.26 -21.38 41.93
CA VAL A 388 -43.95 -20.69 43.03
C VAL A 388 -43.15 -20.74 44.31
N GLY A 389 -42.61 -21.94 44.66
CA GLY A 389 -41.76 -22.11 45.82
C GLY A 389 -40.45 -21.31 45.75
N GLU A 390 -39.79 -21.27 44.59
CA GLU A 390 -38.52 -20.53 44.42
C GLU A 390 -38.75 -19.02 44.48
N ILE A 391 -39.77 -18.50 43.82
CA ILE A 391 -40.13 -17.06 43.91
C ILE A 391 -40.50 -16.68 45.34
N ALA A 392 -41.24 -17.52 46.05
CA ALA A 392 -41.57 -17.29 47.46
C ALA A 392 -40.29 -17.29 48.34
N HIS A 393 -39.33 -18.16 48.06
CA HIS A 393 -38.04 -18.21 48.72
C HIS A 393 -37.22 -16.93 48.42
N MET A 394 -37.21 -16.43 47.20
CA MET A 394 -36.54 -15.18 46.81
C MET A 394 -37.18 -13.95 47.54
N LEU A 395 -38.47 -14.00 47.85
CA LEU A 395 -39.17 -12.94 48.55
C LEU A 395 -38.95 -12.94 50.07
N SER A 396 -38.90 -14.13 50.69
CA SER A 396 -38.94 -14.26 52.17
C SER A 396 -37.61 -14.75 52.78
N GLY A 397 -36.65 -15.12 51.97
CA GLY A 397 -35.40 -15.78 52.45
C GLY A 397 -35.65 -17.20 52.94
N ALA A 398 -35.06 -17.57 54.07
CA ALA A 398 -35.01 -18.98 54.54
C ALA A 398 -36.35 -19.55 54.97
N THR A 399 -37.35 -18.74 55.34
CA THR A 399 -38.62 -19.21 55.88
C THR A 399 -39.76 -18.95 54.91
N LEU A 400 -40.35 -20.08 54.38
CA LEU A 400 -41.55 -19.95 53.53
C LEU A 400 -42.77 -19.65 54.39
N THR A 401 -43.43 -18.54 54.13
CA THR A 401 -44.66 -18.13 54.77
C THR A 401 -45.84 -18.16 53.77
N ASP A 402 -47.06 -18.33 54.24
CA ASP A 402 -48.25 -18.30 53.40
C ASP A 402 -48.35 -16.94 52.66
N ALA A 403 -47.95 -15.85 53.30
CA ALA A 403 -47.90 -14.53 52.68
C ALA A 403 -46.91 -14.50 51.50
N ALA A 404 -45.72 -15.08 51.65
CA ALA A 404 -44.75 -15.14 50.60
C ALA A 404 -45.21 -16.02 49.40
N LEU A 405 -45.90 -17.15 49.69
CA LEU A 405 -46.51 -17.99 48.65
C LEU A 405 -47.62 -17.26 47.88
N ASN A 406 -48.43 -16.50 48.57
CA ASN A 406 -49.48 -15.71 47.92
C ASN A 406 -48.92 -14.56 47.06
N ASN A 407 -47.89 -13.89 47.56
CA ASN A 407 -47.17 -12.87 46.78
C ASN A 407 -46.46 -13.48 45.54
N ALA A 408 -45.85 -14.64 45.71
CA ALA A 408 -45.26 -15.37 44.59
C ALA A 408 -46.25 -15.74 43.48
N LYS A 409 -47.45 -16.21 43.91
CA LYS A 409 -48.56 -16.53 42.98
C LYS A 409 -49.04 -15.25 42.27
N ALA A 410 -49.15 -14.15 42.98
CA ALA A 410 -49.52 -12.85 42.38
C ALA A 410 -48.50 -12.38 41.35
N LEU A 411 -47.19 -12.46 41.66
CA LEU A 411 -46.10 -12.12 40.70
C LEU A 411 -46.12 -12.99 39.46
N LEU A 412 -46.46 -14.28 39.61
CA LEU A 412 -46.56 -15.24 38.51
C LEU A 412 -47.87 -15.15 37.72
N GLY A 413 -48.82 -14.30 38.17
CA GLY A 413 -50.16 -14.18 37.56
C GLY A 413 -51.01 -15.43 37.75
N ILE A 414 -50.71 -16.22 38.77
CA ILE A 414 -51.47 -17.42 39.17
C ILE A 414 -52.38 -17.02 40.31
N VAL A 415 -53.64 -16.70 40.00
CA VAL A 415 -54.65 -16.34 41.00
C VAL A 415 -55.61 -17.45 41.18
#